data_0fedbecca9fa52af70e5653469a715be
#
_entry.id   0fedbecca9fa52af70e5653469a715be
#
_cell.length_a   1.000
_cell.length_b   1.000
_cell.length_c   1.000
_cell.angle_alpha   90.00
_cell.angle_beta   90.00
_cell.angle_gamma   90.00
#
_symmetry.space_group_name_H-M   'P 1'
#
loop_
_entity.id
_entity.type
_entity.pdbx_description
1 polymer ?
#
loop_
_entity_poly.entity_id
_entity_poly.type
_entity_poly.pdbx_seq_one_letter_code
_entity_poly.pdbx_strand_id
1 'polypeptide(L)'
;MLKKLRRKVYRKIRFQTWYRKAYYYHRKRRDLDKTIAQHRGVDVLSDKKRLYHLRRDMIRSLFRYGSYYNEYFLFGYEGKDAAYRDGFITEGVRMSYYPRMNDPKNTNLLENKYLTYQKFRDFYGRDVLRIKKGAQPTPAALEALRDFTQAHPDYIVKPIYAAFGKGVHTESIRDYPYL
;
A
#
# COMPACT_ATOMS: atom_id res chain seq x y z
N MET A 1 4.90 4.80 -30.57
CA MET A 1 5.71 3.57 -30.47
C MET A 1 6.52 3.51 -29.16
N LEU A 2 7.35 4.47 -28.81
CA LEU A 2 8.21 4.53 -27.59
C LEU A 2 7.45 4.35 -26.26
N LYS A 3 6.26 4.97 -26.08
CA LYS A 3 5.46 4.83 -24.85
C LYS A 3 4.99 3.39 -24.61
N LYS A 4 4.62 2.65 -25.68
CA LYS A 4 4.20 1.23 -25.58
C LYS A 4 5.40 0.35 -25.20
N LEU A 5 6.58 0.59 -25.79
CA LEU A 5 7.80 -0.13 -25.48
C LEU A 5 8.24 0.10 -24.02
N ARG A 6 8.26 1.35 -23.56
CA ARG A 6 8.55 1.70 -22.16
C ARG A 6 7.62 0.98 -21.19
N ARG A 7 6.30 0.92 -21.46
CA ARG A 7 5.34 0.17 -20.63
C ARG A 7 5.63 -1.32 -20.60
N LYS A 8 6.01 -1.91 -21.75
CA LYS A 8 6.33 -3.34 -21.85
C LYS A 8 7.60 -3.68 -21.05
N VAL A 9 8.65 -2.87 -21.19
CA VAL A 9 9.89 -3.02 -20.42
C VAL A 9 9.63 -2.84 -18.92
N TYR A 10 8.94 -1.77 -18.53
CA TYR A 10 8.59 -1.51 -17.12
C TYR A 10 7.84 -2.70 -16.49
N ARG A 11 6.86 -3.30 -17.18
CA ARG A 11 6.13 -4.48 -16.70
C ARG A 11 7.05 -5.66 -16.40
N LYS A 12 8.14 -5.84 -17.17
CA LYS A 12 9.09 -6.92 -16.96
C LYS A 12 10.04 -6.68 -15.79
N ILE A 13 10.48 -5.44 -15.59
CA ILE A 13 11.54 -5.12 -14.61
C ILE A 13 11.02 -4.65 -13.25
N ARG A 14 9.77 -4.17 -13.17
CA ARG A 14 9.24 -3.51 -11.95
C ARG A 14 9.26 -4.39 -10.69
N PHE A 15 9.27 -5.72 -10.85
CA PHE A 15 9.34 -6.67 -9.75
C PHE A 15 10.74 -7.24 -9.52
N GLN A 16 11.71 -6.88 -10.36
CA GLN A 16 13.10 -7.30 -10.14
C GLN A 16 13.66 -6.60 -8.91
N THR A 17 14.33 -7.37 -8.04
CA THR A 17 14.85 -6.86 -6.77
C THR A 17 15.80 -5.68 -6.96
N TRP A 18 16.72 -5.78 -7.94
CA TRP A 18 17.67 -4.71 -8.25
C TRP A 18 16.95 -3.41 -8.66
N TYR A 19 15.92 -3.52 -9.51
CA TYR A 19 15.15 -2.37 -9.94
C TYR A 19 14.41 -1.71 -8.76
N ARG A 20 13.80 -2.51 -7.89
CA ARG A 20 13.08 -2.03 -6.70
C ARG A 20 14.00 -1.27 -5.75
N LYS A 21 15.20 -1.80 -5.50
CA LYS A 21 16.21 -1.15 -4.66
C LYS A 21 16.66 0.19 -5.26
N ALA A 22 17.01 0.23 -6.55
CA ALA A 22 17.44 1.44 -7.25
C ALA A 22 16.32 2.48 -7.33
N TYR A 23 15.09 2.06 -7.64
CA TYR A 23 13.91 2.92 -7.67
C TYR A 23 13.62 3.54 -6.31
N TYR A 24 13.64 2.72 -5.24
CA TYR A 24 13.42 3.20 -3.88
C TYR A 24 14.50 4.21 -3.49
N TYR A 25 15.78 3.91 -3.70
CA TYR A 25 16.88 4.83 -3.42
C TYR A 25 16.71 6.17 -4.13
N HIS A 26 16.44 6.15 -5.42
CA HIS A 26 16.25 7.38 -6.21
C HIS A 26 15.09 8.24 -5.69
N ARG A 27 13.97 7.61 -5.35
CA ARG A 27 12.76 8.31 -4.88
C ARG A 27 12.87 8.80 -3.44
N LYS A 28 13.56 8.06 -2.58
CA LYS A 28 13.56 8.23 -1.13
C LYS A 28 14.88 8.72 -0.53
N ARG A 29 15.92 8.94 -1.35
CA ARG A 29 17.23 9.41 -0.85
C ARG A 29 17.16 10.70 -0.02
N ARG A 30 16.21 11.59 -0.31
CA ARG A 30 16.00 12.84 0.45
C ARG A 30 15.30 12.63 1.79
N ASP A 31 14.61 11.50 1.95
CA ASP A 31 13.89 11.17 3.18
C ASP A 31 14.79 10.43 4.19
N LEU A 32 16.03 10.10 3.82
CA LEU A 32 16.93 9.30 4.65
C LEU A 32 17.16 9.92 6.01
N ASP A 33 17.55 11.20 6.04
CA ASP A 33 17.81 11.93 7.29
C ASP A 33 16.55 12.12 8.12
N LYS A 34 15.43 12.40 7.46
CA LYS A 34 14.14 12.49 8.12
C LYS A 34 13.79 11.16 8.80
N THR A 35 14.03 10.04 8.15
CA THR A 35 13.80 8.72 8.73
C THR A 35 14.74 8.45 9.90
N ILE A 36 16.02 8.82 9.78
CA ILE A 36 16.97 8.69 10.89
C ILE A 36 16.49 9.51 12.10
N ALA A 37 16.12 10.77 11.89
CA ALA A 37 15.66 11.65 12.96
C ALA A 37 14.36 11.13 13.62
N GLN A 38 13.44 10.54 12.85
CA GLN A 38 12.22 9.94 13.39
C GLN A 38 12.48 8.76 14.33
N HIS A 39 13.51 7.97 14.07
CA HIS A 39 13.83 6.77 14.86
C HIS A 39 14.91 6.96 15.92
N ARG A 40 15.78 7.97 15.81
CA ARG A 40 16.92 8.20 16.71
C ARG A 40 16.93 9.57 17.37
N GLY A 41 15.91 10.40 17.09
CA GLY A 41 15.87 11.80 17.54
C GLY A 41 16.62 12.73 16.59
N VAL A 42 16.29 14.02 16.67
CA VAL A 42 16.89 15.06 15.81
C VAL A 42 18.37 15.32 16.14
N ASP A 43 18.79 15.04 17.37
CA ASP A 43 20.15 15.30 17.85
C ASP A 43 21.20 14.51 17.06
N VAL A 44 20.82 13.33 16.52
CA VAL A 44 21.71 12.52 15.67
C VAL A 44 22.14 13.26 14.41
N LEU A 45 21.36 14.22 13.92
CA LEU A 45 21.69 15.01 12.74
C LEU A 45 22.87 15.95 12.98
N SER A 46 23.15 16.33 14.23
CA SER A 46 24.27 17.16 14.64
C SER A 46 25.57 16.37 14.79
N ASP A 47 25.49 15.07 15.07
CA ASP A 47 26.65 14.18 15.11
C ASP A 47 27.01 13.71 13.70
N LYS A 48 27.86 14.47 13.01
CA LYS A 48 28.26 14.20 11.62
C LYS A 48 28.86 12.80 11.43
N LYS A 49 29.64 12.30 12.39
CA LYS A 49 30.29 10.98 12.32
C LYS A 49 29.26 9.86 12.41
N ARG A 50 28.41 9.91 13.43
CA ARG A 50 27.33 8.94 13.63
C ARG A 50 26.34 8.95 12.46
N LEU A 51 25.92 10.12 12.02
CA LEU A 51 25.03 10.27 10.86
C LEU A 51 25.62 9.68 9.58
N TYR A 52 26.91 9.91 9.32
CA TYR A 52 27.62 9.31 8.18
C TYR A 52 27.58 7.77 8.23
N HIS A 53 27.88 7.19 9.39
CA HIS A 53 27.88 5.73 9.56
C HIS A 53 26.47 5.15 9.38
N LEU A 54 25.44 5.75 9.97
CA LEU A 54 24.04 5.33 9.81
C LEU A 54 23.59 5.39 8.35
N ARG A 55 23.81 6.51 7.68
CA ARG A 55 23.47 6.68 6.26
C ARG A 55 24.12 5.60 5.40
N ARG A 56 25.42 5.39 5.60
CA ARG A 56 26.19 4.40 4.85
C ARG A 56 25.66 2.98 5.08
N ASP A 57 25.40 2.62 6.33
CA ASP A 57 24.89 1.29 6.67
C ASP A 57 23.47 1.06 6.16
N MET A 58 22.58 2.05 6.28
CA MET A 58 21.22 1.98 5.72
C MET A 58 21.21 1.84 4.21
N ILE A 59 22.04 2.60 3.50
CA ILE A 59 22.18 2.48 2.04
C ILE A 59 22.75 1.12 1.66
N ARG A 60 23.77 0.64 2.36
CA ARG A 60 24.33 -0.70 2.16
C ARG A 60 23.28 -1.78 2.40
N SER A 61 22.49 -1.66 3.45
CA SER A 61 21.40 -2.58 3.80
C SER A 61 20.31 -2.60 2.73
N LEU A 62 19.96 -1.44 2.18
CA LEU A 62 19.04 -1.36 1.06
C LEU A 62 19.55 -2.15 -0.16
N PHE A 63 20.80 -1.96 -0.56
CA PHE A 63 21.32 -2.61 -1.77
C PHE A 63 21.66 -4.09 -1.54
N ARG A 64 22.13 -4.47 -0.37
CA ARG A 64 22.46 -5.87 -0.07
C ARG A 64 21.22 -6.69 0.28
N TYR A 65 20.42 -6.26 1.23
CA TYR A 65 19.30 -7.01 1.79
C TYR A 65 17.92 -6.57 1.27
N GLY A 66 17.83 -5.45 0.54
CA GLY A 66 16.55 -4.89 0.08
C GLY A 66 15.76 -4.19 1.17
N SER A 67 16.38 -3.91 2.32
CA SER A 67 15.75 -3.24 3.46
C SER A 67 15.47 -1.78 3.15
N TYR A 68 14.20 -1.37 3.18
CA TYR A 68 13.82 0.03 3.10
C TYR A 68 14.19 0.77 4.39
N TYR A 69 14.25 2.08 4.37
CA TYR A 69 14.80 2.87 5.49
C TYR A 69 14.08 2.63 6.82
N ASN A 70 12.74 2.54 6.81
CA ASN A 70 11.99 2.23 8.03
C ASN A 70 12.23 0.79 8.51
N GLU A 71 12.41 -0.17 7.58
CA GLU A 71 12.68 -1.57 7.92
C GLU A 71 14.04 -1.74 8.60
N TYR A 72 15.03 -0.90 8.23
CA TYR A 72 16.33 -0.91 8.89
C TYR A 72 16.19 -0.76 10.41
N PHE A 73 15.34 0.15 10.86
CA PHE A 73 15.06 0.36 12.29
C PHE A 73 14.08 -0.66 12.86
N LEU A 74 13.04 -1.01 12.09
CA LEU A 74 12.04 -2.01 12.48
C LEU A 74 12.67 -3.36 12.79
N PHE A 75 13.62 -3.79 11.96
CA PHE A 75 14.33 -5.07 12.11
C PHE A 75 15.60 -4.93 12.98
N GLY A 76 15.90 -3.76 13.52
CA GLY A 76 17.03 -3.53 14.41
C GLY A 76 18.39 -3.81 13.75
N TYR A 77 18.60 -3.43 12.50
CA TYR A 77 19.82 -3.76 11.73
C TYR A 77 21.08 -3.07 12.23
N GLU A 78 20.95 -1.95 12.96
CA GLU A 78 22.11 -1.19 13.49
C GLU A 78 22.98 -2.11 14.35
N GLY A 79 24.28 -2.21 14.01
CA GLY A 79 25.24 -3.05 14.73
C GLY A 79 25.10 -4.57 14.52
N LYS A 80 24.15 -5.02 13.70
CA LYS A 80 23.95 -6.44 13.44
C LYS A 80 24.80 -6.95 12.27
N ASP A 81 25.21 -8.20 12.37
CA ASP A 81 25.98 -8.90 11.34
C ASP A 81 25.13 -9.30 10.11
N ALA A 82 25.79 -9.94 9.16
CA ALA A 82 25.13 -10.36 7.93
C ALA A 82 24.13 -11.50 8.17
N ALA A 83 24.46 -12.47 9.03
CA ALA A 83 23.61 -13.62 9.31
C ALA A 83 22.26 -13.18 9.91
N TYR A 84 22.31 -12.25 10.88
CA TYR A 84 21.09 -11.67 11.45
C TYR A 84 20.23 -10.98 10.37
N ARG A 85 20.85 -10.14 9.52
CA ARG A 85 20.13 -9.36 8.51
C ARG A 85 19.55 -10.22 7.39
N ASP A 86 20.20 -11.33 7.04
CA ASP A 86 19.70 -12.29 6.05
C ASP A 86 18.45 -13.06 6.53
N GLY A 87 18.18 -13.09 7.84
CA GLY A 87 17.01 -13.74 8.43
C GLY A 87 15.67 -13.03 8.13
N PHE A 88 15.66 -11.86 7.47
CA PHE A 88 14.44 -11.08 7.23
C PHE A 88 14.05 -11.02 5.74
N ILE A 89 12.76 -11.21 5.48
CA ILE A 89 12.17 -10.94 4.16
C ILE A 89 11.79 -9.46 4.10
N THR A 90 12.71 -8.66 3.56
CA THR A 90 12.53 -7.21 3.41
C THR A 90 11.58 -6.84 2.27
N GLU A 91 11.05 -5.61 2.25
CA GLU A 91 10.14 -5.13 1.20
C GLU A 91 10.74 -5.26 -0.20
N GLY A 92 12.02 -4.94 -0.38
CA GLY A 92 12.71 -5.08 -1.67
C GLY A 92 12.78 -6.52 -2.16
N VAL A 93 12.90 -7.48 -1.25
CA VAL A 93 12.90 -8.92 -1.56
C VAL A 93 11.47 -9.43 -1.73
N ARG A 94 10.56 -9.09 -0.80
CA ARG A 94 9.15 -9.49 -0.82
C ARG A 94 8.49 -9.17 -2.17
N MET A 95 8.74 -7.99 -2.68
CA MET A 95 8.16 -7.57 -3.96
C MET A 95 8.66 -8.37 -5.18
N SER A 96 9.77 -9.08 -5.07
CA SER A 96 10.23 -10.00 -6.13
C SER A 96 9.43 -11.32 -6.16
N TYR A 97 8.85 -11.71 -5.03
CA TYR A 97 7.98 -12.89 -4.93
C TYR A 97 6.56 -12.63 -5.43
N TYR A 98 6.12 -11.37 -5.39
CA TYR A 98 4.75 -10.99 -5.71
C TYR A 98 4.20 -11.59 -7.02
N PRO A 99 4.91 -11.50 -8.17
CA PRO A 99 4.41 -12.09 -9.42
C PRO A 99 4.49 -13.62 -9.48
N ARG A 100 5.20 -14.26 -8.55
CA ARG A 100 5.28 -15.73 -8.46
C ARG A 100 4.17 -16.30 -7.58
N MET A 101 3.75 -15.54 -6.57
CA MET A 101 2.71 -15.96 -5.61
C MET A 101 1.30 -15.55 -6.05
N ASN A 102 1.19 -14.53 -6.91
CA ASN A 102 -0.09 -13.98 -7.35
C ASN A 102 -0.17 -13.98 -8.87
N ASP A 103 -1.25 -14.53 -9.42
CA ASP A 103 -1.53 -14.35 -10.85
C ASP A 103 -1.93 -12.89 -11.09
N PRO A 104 -1.17 -12.13 -11.93
CA PRO A 104 -1.48 -10.75 -12.25
C PRO A 104 -2.86 -10.54 -12.88
N LYS A 105 -3.44 -11.60 -13.49
CA LYS A 105 -4.79 -11.54 -14.05
C LYS A 105 -5.86 -11.42 -12.97
N ASN A 106 -5.59 -11.96 -11.79
CA ASN A 106 -6.51 -11.94 -10.65
C ASN A 106 -6.31 -10.74 -9.71
N THR A 107 -5.30 -9.90 -9.94
CA THR A 107 -5.02 -8.73 -9.09
C THR A 107 -6.24 -7.80 -8.99
N ASN A 108 -6.95 -7.57 -10.11
CA ASN A 108 -8.13 -6.72 -10.13
C ASN A 108 -9.26 -7.26 -9.24
N LEU A 109 -9.38 -8.58 -9.09
CA LEU A 109 -10.35 -9.19 -8.19
C LEU A 109 -10.14 -8.75 -6.73
N LEU A 110 -8.88 -8.67 -6.27
CA LEU A 110 -8.55 -8.30 -4.90
C LEU A 110 -8.48 -6.77 -4.69
N GLU A 111 -8.11 -6.02 -5.72
CA GLU A 111 -8.04 -4.56 -5.65
C GLU A 111 -9.43 -3.91 -5.71
N ASN A 112 -10.37 -4.51 -6.44
CA ASN A 112 -11.74 -4.04 -6.57
C ASN A 112 -12.63 -4.69 -5.51
N LYS A 113 -12.93 -3.94 -4.44
CA LYS A 113 -13.72 -4.43 -3.29
C LYS A 113 -15.10 -4.99 -3.68
N TYR A 114 -15.71 -4.43 -4.73
CA TYR A 114 -17.02 -4.91 -5.17
C TYR A 114 -16.92 -6.24 -5.95
N LEU A 115 -15.90 -6.41 -6.79
CA LEU A 115 -15.64 -7.70 -7.44
C LEU A 115 -15.27 -8.77 -6.41
N THR A 116 -14.48 -8.41 -5.38
CA THR A 116 -14.19 -9.31 -4.27
C THR A 116 -15.47 -9.76 -3.57
N TYR A 117 -16.36 -8.80 -3.24
CA TYR A 117 -17.65 -9.11 -2.64
C TYR A 117 -18.48 -10.05 -3.53
N GLN A 118 -18.62 -9.74 -4.83
CA GLN A 118 -19.40 -10.59 -5.73
C GLN A 118 -18.85 -12.03 -5.82
N LYS A 119 -17.51 -12.17 -5.88
CA LYS A 119 -16.87 -13.49 -6.01
C LYS A 119 -16.97 -14.33 -4.73
N PHE A 120 -16.96 -13.68 -3.59
CA PHE A 120 -16.94 -14.33 -2.27
C PHE A 120 -18.19 -14.02 -1.44
N ARG A 121 -19.33 -13.76 -2.12
CA ARG A 121 -20.57 -13.33 -1.47
C ARG A 121 -21.00 -14.24 -0.32
N ASP A 122 -20.89 -15.54 -0.52
CA ASP A 122 -21.30 -16.55 0.47
C ASP A 122 -20.48 -16.53 1.77
N PHE A 123 -19.31 -15.88 1.75
CA PHE A 123 -18.43 -15.69 2.91
C PHE A 123 -18.56 -14.30 3.55
N TYR A 124 -19.39 -13.41 2.97
CA TYR A 124 -19.61 -12.06 3.52
C TYR A 124 -20.84 -12.08 4.43
N GLY A 125 -20.64 -11.87 5.73
CA GLY A 125 -21.73 -11.71 6.70
C GLY A 125 -22.35 -10.31 6.72
N ARG A 126 -22.39 -9.61 5.57
CA ARG A 126 -22.91 -8.24 5.46
C ARG A 126 -23.41 -7.95 4.05
N ASP A 127 -24.38 -7.06 3.96
CA ASP A 127 -24.85 -6.54 2.68
C ASP A 127 -23.94 -5.44 2.13
N VAL A 128 -23.92 -5.33 0.82
CA VAL A 128 -23.11 -4.33 0.10
C VAL A 128 -23.94 -3.74 -1.03
N LEU A 129 -24.13 -2.42 -1.01
CA LEU A 129 -24.68 -1.65 -2.10
C LEU A 129 -23.57 -0.94 -2.86
N ARG A 130 -23.56 -1.03 -4.18
CA ARG A 130 -22.63 -0.31 -5.04
C ARG A 130 -23.26 0.92 -5.63
N ILE A 131 -22.66 2.08 -5.39
CA ILE A 131 -23.05 3.36 -6.01
C ILE A 131 -21.93 3.81 -6.96
N LYS A 132 -22.31 4.19 -8.18
CA LYS A 132 -21.36 4.72 -9.18
C LYS A 132 -21.27 6.24 -9.04
N LYS A 133 -20.09 6.74 -8.70
CA LYS A 133 -19.83 8.18 -8.57
C LYS A 133 -20.13 8.91 -9.89
N GLY A 134 -20.87 10.02 -9.83
CA GLY A 134 -21.17 10.90 -10.96
C GLY A 134 -22.18 10.35 -11.95
N ALA A 135 -22.77 9.18 -11.72
CA ALA A 135 -23.92 8.74 -12.49
C ALA A 135 -25.17 9.44 -12.01
N GLN A 136 -26.05 9.82 -12.94
CA GLN A 136 -27.41 10.24 -12.58
C GLN A 136 -28.12 9.05 -11.93
N PRO A 137 -28.76 9.23 -10.76
CA PRO A 137 -29.46 8.14 -10.12
C PRO A 137 -30.68 7.72 -10.98
N THR A 138 -30.79 6.43 -11.25
CA THR A 138 -32.00 5.87 -11.85
C THR A 138 -33.04 5.61 -10.76
N PRO A 139 -34.35 5.54 -11.09
CA PRO A 139 -35.39 5.17 -10.12
C PRO A 139 -35.08 3.87 -9.37
N ALA A 140 -34.61 2.84 -10.06
CA ALA A 140 -34.19 1.58 -9.46
C ALA A 140 -32.98 1.70 -8.53
N ALA A 141 -32.03 2.61 -8.83
CA ALA A 141 -30.90 2.87 -7.94
C ALA A 141 -31.29 3.61 -6.67
N LEU A 142 -32.29 4.51 -6.76
CA LEU A 142 -32.85 5.21 -5.60
C LEU A 142 -33.66 4.25 -4.71
N GLU A 143 -34.44 3.37 -5.30
CA GLU A 143 -35.17 2.33 -4.57
C GLU A 143 -34.20 1.40 -3.83
N ALA A 144 -33.20 0.87 -4.51
CA ALA A 144 -32.17 0.04 -3.88
C ALA A 144 -31.41 0.77 -2.74
N LEU A 145 -31.20 2.07 -2.88
CA LEU A 145 -30.59 2.87 -1.81
C LEU A 145 -31.53 3.01 -0.61
N ARG A 146 -32.83 3.26 -0.84
CA ARG A 146 -33.83 3.32 0.24
C ARG A 146 -33.92 2.01 1.00
N ASP A 147 -34.07 0.89 0.28
CA ASP A 147 -34.15 -0.43 0.89
C ASP A 147 -32.90 -0.74 1.72
N PHE A 148 -31.72 -0.43 1.18
CA PHE A 148 -30.46 -0.62 1.88
C PHE A 148 -30.37 0.23 3.15
N THR A 149 -30.72 1.51 3.09
CA THR A 149 -30.62 2.43 4.23
C THR A 149 -31.71 2.19 5.28
N GLN A 150 -32.86 1.67 4.88
CA GLN A 150 -33.90 1.21 5.82
C GLN A 150 -33.45 -0.02 6.59
N ALA A 151 -32.81 -0.98 5.91
CA ALA A 151 -32.27 -2.18 6.54
C ALA A 151 -30.99 -1.90 7.38
N HIS A 152 -30.21 -0.89 6.97
CA HIS A 152 -28.92 -0.54 7.57
C HIS A 152 -28.85 0.98 7.81
N PRO A 153 -29.47 1.49 8.90
CA PRO A 153 -29.51 2.93 9.19
C PRO A 153 -28.13 3.55 9.35
N ASP A 154 -27.18 2.79 9.86
CA ASP A 154 -25.78 3.18 10.01
C ASP A 154 -24.93 2.27 9.10
N TYR A 155 -24.14 2.86 8.22
CA TYR A 155 -23.35 2.11 7.24
C TYR A 155 -21.97 2.71 7.02
N ILE A 156 -21.09 1.95 6.37
CA ILE A 156 -19.72 2.38 6.07
C ILE A 156 -19.58 2.58 4.57
N VAL A 157 -19.17 3.78 4.18
CA VAL A 157 -18.80 4.10 2.79
C VAL A 157 -17.33 3.78 2.55
N LYS A 158 -17.05 3.07 1.46
CA LYS A 158 -15.68 2.69 1.09
C LYS A 158 -15.45 2.89 -0.41
N PRO A 159 -14.42 3.65 -0.83
CA PRO A 159 -14.04 3.69 -2.23
C PRO A 159 -13.62 2.29 -2.75
N ILE A 160 -14.02 1.96 -3.98
CA ILE A 160 -13.81 0.61 -4.56
C ILE A 160 -12.32 0.25 -4.61
N TYR A 161 -11.46 1.20 -5.01
CA TYR A 161 -10.01 0.97 -5.23
C TYR A 161 -9.08 1.57 -4.17
N ALA A 162 -9.59 2.22 -3.13
CA ALA A 162 -8.73 2.79 -2.11
C ALA A 162 -8.18 1.72 -1.16
N ALA A 163 -6.97 1.97 -0.63
CA ALA A 163 -6.30 1.15 0.37
C ALA A 163 -5.96 1.98 1.62
N PHE A 164 -5.53 1.32 2.69
CA PHE A 164 -5.08 1.96 3.94
C PHE A 164 -6.11 2.89 4.60
N GLY A 165 -7.39 2.55 4.52
CA GLY A 165 -8.47 3.35 5.12
C GLY A 165 -8.78 4.68 4.43
N LYS A 166 -8.12 5.01 3.29
CA LYS A 166 -8.34 6.28 2.59
C LYS A 166 -9.77 6.38 2.08
N GLY A 167 -10.47 7.45 2.49
CA GLY A 167 -11.85 7.73 2.10
C GLY A 167 -12.87 6.74 2.67
N VAL A 168 -12.52 6.00 3.71
CA VAL A 168 -13.47 5.19 4.48
C VAL A 168 -14.06 6.06 5.56
N HIS A 169 -15.38 6.11 5.64
CA HIS A 169 -16.12 6.85 6.67
C HIS A 169 -17.45 6.16 6.97
N THR A 170 -18.02 6.49 8.11
CA THR A 170 -19.38 6.07 8.51
C THR A 170 -20.38 7.13 8.08
N GLU A 171 -21.57 6.69 7.73
CA GLU A 171 -22.73 7.53 7.41
C GLU A 171 -23.93 7.00 8.16
N SER A 172 -24.86 7.87 8.51
CA SER A 172 -26.17 7.51 9.08
C SER A 172 -27.28 8.13 8.25
N ILE A 173 -28.33 7.35 7.95
CA ILE A 173 -29.51 7.90 7.27
C ILE A 173 -30.21 8.99 8.11
N ARG A 174 -29.99 8.96 9.42
CA ARG A 174 -30.56 9.97 10.35
C ARG A 174 -29.99 11.37 10.10
N ASP A 175 -28.81 11.47 9.49
CA ASP A 175 -28.18 12.74 9.11
C ASP A 175 -28.78 13.35 7.83
N TYR A 176 -29.70 12.59 7.16
CA TYR A 176 -30.34 12.97 5.90
C TYR A 176 -31.87 12.86 5.99
N PRO A 177 -32.53 13.71 6.78
CA PRO A 177 -33.98 13.57 7.09
C PRO A 177 -34.91 13.75 5.87
N TYR A 178 -34.35 14.09 4.69
CA TYR A 178 -35.12 14.30 3.46
C TYR A 178 -34.96 13.19 2.43
N LEU A 179 -34.25 12.10 2.76
CA LEU A 179 -34.11 10.89 1.92
C LEU A 179 -35.11 9.82 2.36
#